data_bc75ec64110a23ec79546e7b9fc63a89
#
_entry.id   bc75ec64110a23ec79546e7b9fc63a89
#
_cell.length_a   1.000
_cell.length_b   1.000
_cell.length_c   1.000
_cell.angle_alpha   90.00
_cell.angle_beta   90.00
_cell.angle_gamma   90.00
#
_symmetry.space_group_name_H-M   'P 1'
#
loop_
_entity.id
_entity.type
_entity.pdbx_description
1 polymer ?
#
loop_
_entity_poly.entity_id
_entity_poly.type
_entity_poly.pdbx_seq_one_letter_code
_entity_poly.pdbx_strand_id
1 'polypeptide(L)'
;MIFVLLGIAIVYVLAISWLIYGFTKVPVYTKKEVTPKTTFSILVPFRNEAENLPILLESIAKLKYPKDLFEVLLIDDASEEKFQIPNSKFQITLTNSIRQSNSPKKDAITTGIPLANNEWIVTTDADCVIPKNWLLTMDAFIQNHTVEMIAGAVTYDCKPSFLHHFQQLDLTSLQGATIGSFGINKGFMCNGANFAYTKSLFQKLNGFADNDKIASGDDVFLLQKAIAQYPEKVHYLKSK
;
A
#
# COMPACT_ATOMS: atom_id res chain seq x y z
N MET A 1 0.54 -37.30 -23.17
CA MET A 1 -0.08 -36.73 -21.96
C MET A 1 0.91 -36.62 -20.80
N ILE A 2 1.59 -37.68 -20.35
CA ILE A 2 2.55 -37.65 -19.23
C ILE A 2 3.68 -36.62 -19.41
N PHE A 3 4.32 -36.55 -20.59
CA PHE A 3 5.40 -35.61 -20.86
C PHE A 3 4.94 -34.11 -20.77
N VAL A 4 3.68 -33.83 -21.16
CA VAL A 4 3.11 -32.46 -21.03
C VAL A 4 2.90 -32.12 -19.56
N LEU A 5 2.34 -33.03 -18.76
CA LEU A 5 2.16 -32.80 -17.31
C LEU A 5 3.50 -32.66 -16.60
N LEU A 6 4.51 -33.46 -16.96
CA LEU A 6 5.85 -33.35 -16.41
C LEU A 6 6.48 -31.98 -16.79
N GLY A 7 6.32 -31.54 -18.03
CA GLY A 7 6.77 -30.23 -18.48
C GLY A 7 6.15 -29.06 -17.69
N ILE A 8 4.83 -29.11 -17.46
CA ILE A 8 4.14 -28.10 -16.64
C ILE A 8 4.64 -28.11 -15.20
N ALA A 9 4.81 -29.29 -14.60
CA ALA A 9 5.33 -29.44 -13.24
C ALA A 9 6.76 -28.85 -13.10
N ILE A 10 7.64 -29.12 -14.08
CA ILE A 10 9.00 -28.56 -14.09
C ILE A 10 8.95 -27.02 -14.17
N VAL A 11 8.17 -26.46 -15.07
CA VAL A 11 8.04 -24.99 -15.21
C VAL A 11 7.51 -24.38 -13.91
N TYR A 12 6.51 -25.00 -13.27
CA TYR A 12 5.98 -24.54 -11.99
C TYR A 12 7.06 -24.55 -10.89
N VAL A 13 7.78 -25.66 -10.75
CA VAL A 13 8.87 -25.77 -9.74
C VAL A 13 9.96 -24.74 -9.98
N LEU A 14 10.36 -24.52 -11.24
CA LEU A 14 11.35 -23.50 -11.59
C LEU A 14 10.86 -22.08 -11.26
N ALA A 15 9.60 -21.76 -11.56
CA ALA A 15 9.01 -20.45 -11.26
C ALA A 15 8.96 -20.18 -9.75
N ILE A 16 8.50 -21.16 -8.95
CA ILE A 16 8.48 -21.03 -7.48
C ILE A 16 9.90 -20.93 -6.91
N SER A 17 10.84 -21.75 -7.38
CA SER A 17 12.23 -21.69 -6.94
C SER A 17 12.86 -20.32 -7.24
N TRP A 18 12.53 -19.73 -8.37
CA TRP A 18 12.98 -18.38 -8.76
C TRP A 18 12.41 -17.28 -7.85
N LEU A 19 11.13 -17.37 -7.47
CA LEU A 19 10.52 -16.48 -6.51
C LEU A 19 11.10 -16.64 -5.09
N ILE A 20 11.37 -17.89 -4.66
CA ILE A 20 12.04 -18.16 -3.37
C ILE A 20 13.45 -17.54 -3.37
N TYR A 21 14.21 -17.73 -4.43
CA TYR A 21 15.51 -17.06 -4.58
C TYR A 21 15.38 -15.54 -4.47
N GLY A 22 14.43 -14.93 -5.19
CA GLY A 22 14.15 -13.51 -5.09
C GLY A 22 13.79 -13.07 -3.67
N PHE A 23 12.95 -13.84 -2.96
CA PHE A 23 12.59 -13.55 -1.56
C PHE A 23 13.81 -13.44 -0.65
N THR A 24 14.86 -14.23 -0.88
CA THR A 24 16.11 -14.15 -0.10
C THR A 24 16.96 -12.92 -0.45
N LYS A 25 16.74 -12.32 -1.63
CA LYS A 25 17.46 -11.11 -2.08
C LYS A 25 16.90 -9.82 -1.50
N VAL A 26 15.63 -9.78 -1.11
CA VAL A 26 15.07 -8.62 -0.43
C VAL A 26 15.48 -8.67 1.05
N PRO A 27 16.35 -7.77 1.51
CA PRO A 27 16.80 -7.79 2.89
C PRO A 27 15.66 -7.47 3.86
N VAL A 28 15.67 -8.10 5.02
CA VAL A 28 14.78 -7.71 6.11
C VAL A 28 15.28 -6.37 6.64
N TYR A 29 14.45 -5.34 6.49
CA TYR A 29 14.78 -4.03 7.02
C TYR A 29 14.71 -4.04 8.55
N THR A 30 15.84 -3.86 9.18
CA THR A 30 15.91 -3.62 10.61
C THR A 30 15.89 -2.12 10.83
N LYS A 31 14.86 -1.65 11.53
CA LYS A 31 14.67 -0.23 11.82
C LYS A 31 15.93 0.36 12.42
N LYS A 32 16.48 1.36 11.78
CA LYS A 32 17.52 2.23 12.36
C LYS A 32 16.84 3.31 13.19
N GLU A 33 17.46 3.71 14.27
CA GLU A 33 17.02 4.89 15.00
C GLU A 33 17.27 6.12 14.13
N VAL A 34 16.20 6.83 13.82
CA VAL A 34 16.24 8.08 13.06
C VAL A 34 15.37 9.12 13.76
N THR A 35 15.75 10.37 13.66
CA THR A 35 14.86 11.47 14.00
C THR A 35 13.80 11.59 12.89
N PRO A 36 12.49 11.53 13.22
CA PRO A 36 11.43 11.74 12.25
C PRO A 36 11.56 13.07 11.54
N LYS A 37 11.50 13.06 10.19
CA LYS A 37 11.56 14.28 9.38
C LYS A 37 10.72 14.24 8.11
N THR A 38 10.39 13.05 7.59
CA THR A 38 9.56 12.92 6.40
C THR A 38 8.12 13.29 6.73
N THR A 39 7.50 14.09 5.90
CA THR A 39 6.09 14.44 6.07
C THR A 39 5.21 13.56 5.18
N PHE A 40 4.06 13.10 5.72
CA PHE A 40 3.18 12.15 5.04
C PHE A 40 1.74 12.67 4.94
N SER A 41 1.11 12.41 3.80
CA SER A 41 -0.36 12.51 3.65
C SER A 41 -0.92 11.09 3.52
N ILE A 42 -1.69 10.66 4.52
CA ILE A 42 -2.34 9.34 4.54
C ILE A 42 -3.68 9.49 3.82
N LEU A 43 -3.83 8.85 2.66
CA LEU A 43 -5.06 8.84 1.88
C LEU A 43 -5.88 7.60 2.20
N VAL A 44 -7.14 7.81 2.57
CA VAL A 44 -8.08 6.75 2.92
C VAL A 44 -9.34 6.91 2.05
N PRO A 45 -9.38 6.28 0.87
CA PRO A 45 -10.62 6.17 0.11
C PRO A 45 -11.59 5.24 0.83
N PHE A 46 -12.86 5.63 0.95
CA PHE A 46 -13.84 4.82 1.64
C PHE A 46 -15.25 4.98 1.05
N ARG A 47 -16.08 3.96 1.27
CA ARG A 47 -17.53 3.99 1.00
C ARG A 47 -18.26 3.07 1.97
N ASN A 48 -19.24 3.63 2.71
CA ASN A 48 -20.02 2.89 3.70
C ASN A 48 -19.19 2.20 4.79
N GLU A 49 -18.14 2.89 5.30
CA GLU A 49 -17.19 2.39 6.29
C GLU A 49 -17.32 3.10 7.65
N ALA A 50 -18.51 3.57 7.99
CA ALA A 50 -18.76 4.32 9.21
C ALA A 50 -18.36 3.57 10.50
N GLU A 51 -18.44 2.23 10.50
CA GLU A 51 -18.05 1.37 11.63
C GLU A 51 -16.52 1.18 11.72
N ASN A 52 -15.81 1.13 10.59
CA ASN A 52 -14.38 0.85 10.53
C ASN A 52 -13.51 2.10 10.69
N LEU A 53 -13.95 3.24 10.16
CA LEU A 53 -13.20 4.50 10.24
C LEU A 53 -12.79 4.91 11.66
N PRO A 54 -13.63 4.77 12.71
CA PRO A 54 -13.21 5.07 14.09
C PRO A 54 -12.05 4.18 14.55
N ILE A 55 -12.04 2.89 14.18
CA ILE A 55 -11.00 1.92 14.53
C ILE A 55 -9.68 2.29 13.85
N LEU A 56 -9.74 2.59 12.55
CA LEU A 56 -8.58 3.07 11.79
C LEU A 56 -8.00 4.35 12.43
N LEU A 57 -8.83 5.37 12.65
CA LEU A 57 -8.38 6.65 13.20
C LEU A 57 -7.81 6.51 14.61
N GLU A 58 -8.37 5.62 15.44
CA GLU A 58 -7.80 5.31 16.75
C GLU A 58 -6.41 4.66 16.61
N SER A 59 -6.21 3.77 15.65
CA SER A 59 -4.91 3.16 15.37
C SER A 59 -3.89 4.20 14.88
N ILE A 60 -4.29 5.13 14.02
CA ILE A 60 -3.46 6.26 13.55
C ILE A 60 -3.11 7.21 14.71
N ALA A 61 -4.05 7.45 15.63
CA ALA A 61 -3.78 8.26 16.82
C ALA A 61 -2.67 7.67 17.70
N LYS A 62 -2.50 6.33 17.69
CA LYS A 62 -1.47 5.59 18.45
C LYS A 62 -0.11 5.53 17.75
N LEU A 63 0.04 6.10 16.54
CA LEU A 63 1.32 6.12 15.83
C LEU A 63 2.41 6.83 16.66
N LYS A 64 3.57 6.19 16.76
CA LYS A 64 4.79 6.75 17.34
C LYS A 64 5.49 7.64 16.30
N TYR A 65 4.78 8.66 15.85
CA TYR A 65 5.26 9.63 14.88
C TYR A 65 4.76 11.03 15.28
N PRO A 66 5.54 12.11 15.09
CA PRO A 66 5.10 13.46 15.39
C PRO A 66 3.81 13.80 14.65
N LYS A 67 2.84 14.37 15.36
CA LYS A 67 1.48 14.61 14.83
C LYS A 67 1.43 15.75 13.83
N ASP A 68 2.42 16.61 13.83
CA ASP A 68 2.65 17.71 12.90
C ASP A 68 3.36 17.28 11.60
N LEU A 69 3.90 16.05 11.55
CA LEU A 69 4.55 15.51 10.36
C LEU A 69 3.65 14.61 9.50
N PHE A 70 2.36 14.50 9.83
CA PHE A 70 1.41 13.81 8.96
C PHE A 70 0.00 14.39 9.05
N GLU A 71 -0.75 14.18 8.00
CA GLU A 71 -2.17 14.45 7.90
C GLU A 71 -2.92 13.23 7.39
N VAL A 72 -4.24 13.20 7.57
CA VAL A 72 -5.14 12.15 7.08
C VAL A 72 -6.17 12.80 6.16
N LEU A 73 -6.30 12.29 4.93
CA LEU A 73 -7.33 12.66 3.99
C LEU A 73 -8.31 11.49 3.86
N LEU A 74 -9.51 11.67 4.39
CA LEU A 74 -10.63 10.77 4.23
C LEU A 74 -11.39 11.17 2.96
N ILE A 75 -11.52 10.27 1.99
CA ILE A 75 -12.11 10.56 0.69
C ILE A 75 -13.34 9.67 0.52
N ASP A 76 -14.51 10.28 0.74
CA ASP A 76 -15.82 9.61 0.69
C ASP A 76 -16.28 9.40 -0.74
N ASP A 77 -16.48 8.16 -1.12
CA ASP A 77 -16.97 7.75 -2.41
C ASP A 77 -18.50 7.54 -2.41
N ALA A 78 -19.22 8.59 -2.05
CA ALA A 78 -20.67 8.63 -2.01
C ALA A 78 -21.28 7.60 -1.02
N SER A 79 -20.84 7.63 0.22
CA SER A 79 -21.44 6.84 1.30
C SER A 79 -22.91 7.27 1.57
N GLU A 80 -23.73 6.31 1.92
CA GLU A 80 -25.13 6.55 2.32
C GLU A 80 -25.20 7.24 3.69
N GLU A 81 -24.33 6.82 4.62
CA GLU A 81 -24.20 7.41 5.95
C GLU A 81 -23.07 8.43 6.00
N LYS A 82 -23.34 9.59 6.60
CA LYS A 82 -22.31 10.63 6.77
C LYS A 82 -21.44 10.31 7.97
N PHE A 83 -20.13 10.19 7.73
CA PHE A 83 -19.15 10.10 8.78
C PHE A 83 -18.85 11.49 9.37
N GLN A 84 -18.81 11.59 10.70
CA GLN A 84 -18.39 12.81 11.41
C GLN A 84 -16.97 12.64 11.91
N ILE A 85 -16.10 13.61 11.55
CA ILE A 85 -14.69 13.60 11.99
C ILE A 85 -14.64 13.73 13.52
N PRO A 86 -14.02 12.78 14.22
CA PRO A 86 -13.82 12.90 15.66
C PRO A 86 -12.80 14.00 15.99
N ASN A 87 -12.85 14.51 17.21
CA ASN A 87 -11.79 15.40 17.69
C ASN A 87 -10.44 14.64 17.72
N SER A 88 -9.41 15.18 17.07
CA SER A 88 -8.12 14.52 16.92
C SER A 88 -6.94 15.45 17.21
N LYS A 89 -5.78 14.85 17.53
CA LYS A 89 -4.51 15.56 17.77
C LYS A 89 -3.69 15.76 16.50
N PHE A 90 -4.16 15.28 15.35
CA PHE A 90 -3.54 15.42 14.03
C PHE A 90 -4.57 15.93 13.04
N GLN A 91 -4.11 16.47 11.94
CA GLN A 91 -4.99 17.04 10.92
C GLN A 91 -5.78 15.94 10.21
N ILE A 92 -7.11 16.09 10.14
CA ILE A 92 -8.00 15.23 9.35
C ILE A 92 -8.80 16.11 8.42
N THR A 93 -8.78 15.80 7.14
CA THR A 93 -9.60 16.43 6.11
C THR A 93 -10.56 15.39 5.54
N LEU A 94 -11.85 15.71 5.50
CA LEU A 94 -12.87 14.89 4.84
C LEU A 94 -13.31 15.60 3.56
N THR A 95 -13.31 14.87 2.46
CA THR A 95 -13.74 15.37 1.15
C THR A 95 -14.52 14.30 0.40
N ASN A 96 -15.35 14.72 -0.55
CA ASN A 96 -16.06 13.80 -1.43
C ASN A 96 -15.17 13.47 -2.64
N SER A 97 -15.20 12.23 -3.06
CA SER A 97 -14.57 11.77 -4.31
C SER A 97 -15.24 12.43 -5.53
N ILE A 98 -14.43 12.88 -6.47
CA ILE A 98 -14.90 13.38 -7.77
C ILE A 98 -14.82 12.22 -8.77
N ARG A 99 -15.98 11.70 -9.15
CA ARG A 99 -16.08 10.60 -10.12
C ARG A 99 -15.73 11.08 -11.52
N GLN A 100 -14.73 10.46 -12.12
CA GLN A 100 -14.24 10.74 -13.46
C GLN A 100 -14.13 9.49 -14.34
N SER A 101 -14.12 8.31 -13.71
CA SER A 101 -13.89 7.03 -14.38
C SER A 101 -14.82 5.92 -13.86
N ASN A 102 -14.62 4.71 -14.36
CA ASN A 102 -15.30 3.51 -13.87
C ASN A 102 -14.61 2.88 -12.65
N SER A 103 -13.59 3.53 -12.10
CA SER A 103 -12.80 3.03 -10.97
C SER A 103 -12.92 3.96 -9.75
N PRO A 104 -13.85 3.66 -8.84
CA PRO A 104 -14.12 4.47 -7.65
C PRO A 104 -12.88 4.81 -6.84
N LYS A 105 -12.06 3.82 -6.55
CA LYS A 105 -10.85 3.98 -5.71
C LYS A 105 -9.79 4.85 -6.41
N LYS A 106 -9.60 4.71 -7.73
CA LYS A 106 -8.69 5.57 -8.49
C LYS A 106 -9.17 7.02 -8.51
N ASP A 107 -10.47 7.23 -8.69
CA ASP A 107 -11.07 8.58 -8.67
C ASP A 107 -10.88 9.23 -7.30
N ALA A 108 -11.11 8.47 -6.22
CA ALA A 108 -10.90 8.96 -4.85
C ALA A 108 -9.44 9.33 -4.59
N ILE A 109 -8.49 8.47 -4.96
CA ILE A 109 -7.06 8.77 -4.83
C ILE A 109 -6.69 9.99 -5.69
N THR A 110 -7.14 10.05 -6.94
CA THR A 110 -6.90 11.19 -7.84
C THR A 110 -7.46 12.49 -7.28
N THR A 111 -8.62 12.44 -6.61
CA THR A 111 -9.21 13.58 -5.89
C THR A 111 -8.36 14.01 -4.71
N GLY A 112 -7.82 13.05 -3.94
CA GLY A 112 -7.06 13.32 -2.72
C GLY A 112 -5.65 13.87 -2.95
N ILE A 113 -4.97 13.43 -4.01
CA ILE A 113 -3.57 13.83 -4.27
C ILE A 113 -3.37 15.35 -4.40
N PRO A 114 -4.17 16.13 -5.12
CA PRO A 114 -4.03 17.58 -5.16
C PRO A 114 -4.25 18.26 -3.80
N LEU A 115 -5.08 17.67 -2.94
CA LEU A 115 -5.40 18.19 -1.62
C LEU A 115 -4.35 17.84 -0.56
N ALA A 116 -3.49 16.87 -0.84
CA ALA A 116 -2.40 16.47 0.04
C ALA A 116 -1.34 17.58 0.14
N ASN A 117 -0.99 17.97 1.39
CA ASN A 117 0.01 19.00 1.64
C ASN A 117 1.45 18.46 1.58
N ASN A 118 1.63 17.14 1.74
CA ASN A 118 2.93 16.51 1.84
C ASN A 118 3.35 15.81 0.55
N GLU A 119 4.66 15.70 0.36
CA GLU A 119 5.24 15.01 -0.82
C GLU A 119 5.03 13.50 -0.78
N TRP A 120 5.11 12.88 0.40
CA TRP A 120 4.89 11.44 0.53
C TRP A 120 3.41 11.15 0.76
N ILE A 121 2.83 10.45 -0.20
CA ILE A 121 1.48 9.88 -0.13
C ILE A 121 1.59 8.47 0.42
N VAL A 122 0.75 8.12 1.37
CA VAL A 122 0.62 6.75 1.87
C VAL A 122 -0.85 6.35 1.79
N THR A 123 -1.15 5.27 1.09
CA THR A 123 -2.52 4.77 0.99
C THR A 123 -2.78 3.65 1.99
N THR A 124 -3.98 3.62 2.55
CA THR A 124 -4.49 2.53 3.37
C THR A 124 -6.00 2.40 3.18
N ASP A 125 -6.54 1.21 3.45
CA ASP A 125 -7.98 0.97 3.37
C ASP A 125 -8.67 1.30 4.71
N ALA A 126 -9.95 1.63 4.66
CA ALA A 126 -10.70 2.11 5.83
C ALA A 126 -10.91 1.04 6.92
N ASP A 127 -10.84 -0.24 6.56
CA ASP A 127 -10.97 -1.40 7.43
C ASP A 127 -9.64 -1.88 8.04
N CYS A 128 -8.56 -1.12 7.86
CA CYS A 128 -7.24 -1.46 8.36
C CYS A 128 -7.00 -1.01 9.80
N VAL A 129 -6.10 -1.73 10.49
CA VAL A 129 -5.53 -1.35 11.78
C VAL A 129 -4.04 -1.09 11.62
N ILE A 130 -3.62 0.13 11.88
CA ILE A 130 -2.26 0.59 11.59
C ILE A 130 -1.28 0.28 12.74
N PRO A 131 -0.12 -0.37 12.46
CA PRO A 131 0.91 -0.63 13.47
C PRO A 131 1.55 0.66 13.98
N LYS A 132 1.81 0.74 15.29
CA LYS A 132 2.34 1.96 15.95
C LYS A 132 3.63 2.53 15.34
N ASN A 133 4.45 1.72 14.70
CA ASN A 133 5.73 2.14 14.11
C ASN A 133 5.65 2.35 12.59
N TRP A 134 4.49 2.30 11.98
CA TRP A 134 4.29 2.29 10.53
C TRP A 134 5.02 3.43 9.82
N LEU A 135 4.64 4.70 10.09
CA LEU A 135 5.29 5.86 9.48
C LEU A 135 6.76 5.98 9.89
N LEU A 136 7.10 5.64 11.13
CA LEU A 136 8.49 5.68 11.61
C LEU A 136 9.39 4.69 10.88
N THR A 137 8.85 3.52 10.49
CA THR A 137 9.59 2.53 9.71
C THR A 137 9.75 2.99 8.26
N MET A 138 8.71 3.57 7.66
CA MET A 138 8.77 4.16 6.32
C MET A 138 9.76 5.33 6.26
N ASP A 139 9.69 6.26 7.21
CA ASP A 139 10.60 7.40 7.29
C ASP A 139 12.07 6.95 7.42
N ALA A 140 12.33 6.00 8.32
CA ALA A 140 13.67 5.44 8.47
C ALA A 140 14.16 4.75 7.18
N PHE A 141 13.27 4.10 6.42
CA PHE A 141 13.61 3.51 5.14
C PHE A 141 13.92 4.58 4.09
N ILE A 142 13.07 5.59 3.97
CA ILE A 142 13.24 6.74 3.05
C ILE A 142 14.57 7.47 3.31
N GLN A 143 14.92 7.69 4.58
CA GLN A 143 16.16 8.37 4.94
C GLN A 143 17.44 7.59 4.57
N ASN A 144 17.35 6.27 4.41
CA ASN A 144 18.51 5.41 4.16
C ASN A 144 18.57 4.87 2.72
N HIS A 145 17.57 5.16 1.87
CA HIS A 145 17.50 4.67 0.49
C HIS A 145 17.07 5.77 -0.46
N THR A 146 17.54 5.68 -1.69
CA THR A 146 17.06 6.52 -2.78
C THR A 146 15.77 5.89 -3.32
N VAL A 147 14.62 6.29 -2.78
CA VAL A 147 13.33 5.68 -3.06
C VAL A 147 12.27 6.74 -3.33
N GLU A 148 11.36 6.46 -4.25
CA GLU A 148 10.17 7.29 -4.53
C GLU A 148 8.87 6.48 -4.45
N MET A 149 8.95 5.14 -4.34
CA MET A 149 7.80 4.25 -4.17
C MET A 149 8.15 3.05 -3.28
N ILE A 150 7.29 2.76 -2.31
CA ILE A 150 7.46 1.68 -1.33
C ILE A 150 6.20 0.82 -1.31
N ALA A 151 6.35 -0.48 -1.58
CA ALA A 151 5.33 -1.48 -1.31
C ALA A 151 5.62 -2.17 0.02
N GLY A 152 4.59 -2.39 0.83
CA GLY A 152 4.69 -3.05 2.12
C GLY A 152 3.74 -4.25 2.25
N ALA A 153 4.02 -5.12 3.21
CA ALA A 153 3.16 -6.26 3.52
C ALA A 153 1.90 -5.84 4.26
N VAL A 154 0.84 -6.62 4.07
CA VAL A 154 -0.40 -6.58 4.85
C VAL A 154 -0.68 -7.94 5.45
N THR A 155 -1.48 -7.99 6.50
CA THR A 155 -1.90 -9.25 7.14
C THR A 155 -3.34 -9.12 7.58
N TYR A 156 -4.06 -10.25 7.67
CA TYR A 156 -5.38 -10.25 8.27
C TYR A 156 -5.29 -10.29 9.80
N ASP A 157 -6.20 -9.60 10.45
CA ASP A 157 -6.49 -9.81 11.88
C ASP A 157 -7.42 -11.02 12.01
N CYS A 158 -6.80 -12.20 12.13
CA CYS A 158 -7.50 -13.48 12.05
C CYS A 158 -8.09 -13.89 13.39
N LYS A 159 -9.41 -14.18 13.40
CA LYS A 159 -10.04 -14.94 14.48
C LYS A 159 -9.63 -16.42 14.36
N PRO A 160 -9.54 -17.18 15.46
CA PRO A 160 -9.14 -18.59 15.42
C PRO A 160 -10.24 -19.47 14.78
N SER A 161 -10.19 -19.61 13.46
CA SER A 161 -11.06 -20.52 12.68
C SER A 161 -10.28 -21.09 11.50
N PHE A 162 -10.70 -22.26 11.00
CA PHE A 162 -10.08 -22.90 9.84
C PHE A 162 -10.07 -21.97 8.61
N LEU A 163 -11.19 -21.34 8.32
CA LEU A 163 -11.31 -20.45 7.18
C LEU A 163 -10.36 -19.25 7.27
N HIS A 164 -10.28 -18.59 8.44
CA HIS A 164 -9.38 -17.46 8.62
C HIS A 164 -7.90 -17.87 8.52
N HIS A 165 -7.53 -19.04 9.07
CA HIS A 165 -6.16 -19.54 8.92
C HIS A 165 -5.82 -19.87 7.47
N PHE A 166 -6.79 -20.43 6.72
CA PHE A 166 -6.61 -20.68 5.28
C PHE A 166 -6.42 -19.37 4.50
N GLN A 167 -7.28 -18.38 4.74
CA GLN A 167 -7.16 -17.05 4.11
C GLN A 167 -5.83 -16.38 4.47
N GLN A 168 -5.40 -16.47 5.73
CA GLN A 168 -4.10 -15.94 6.18
C GLN A 168 -2.93 -16.64 5.48
N LEU A 169 -2.99 -17.96 5.30
CA LEU A 169 -1.96 -18.73 4.60
C LEU A 169 -1.91 -18.34 3.12
N ASP A 170 -3.06 -18.18 2.47
CA ASP A 170 -3.18 -17.74 1.08
C ASP A 170 -2.55 -16.34 0.91
N LEU A 171 -2.97 -15.37 1.73
CA LEU A 171 -2.38 -14.02 1.71
C LEU A 171 -0.87 -14.05 1.97
N THR A 172 -0.39 -14.85 2.93
CA THR A 172 1.04 -14.98 3.23
C THR A 172 1.81 -15.54 2.03
N SER A 173 1.25 -16.51 1.31
CA SER A 173 1.87 -17.07 0.10
C SER A 173 1.98 -16.04 -1.02
N LEU A 174 0.92 -15.24 -1.23
CA LEU A 174 0.93 -14.13 -2.18
C LEU A 174 1.96 -13.05 -1.80
N GLN A 175 2.05 -12.71 -0.52
CA GLN A 175 3.08 -11.78 -0.03
C GLN A 175 4.49 -12.33 -0.26
N GLY A 176 4.70 -13.63 -0.03
CA GLY A 176 5.97 -14.31 -0.33
C GLY A 176 6.36 -14.21 -1.80
N ALA A 177 5.41 -14.48 -2.71
CA ALA A 177 5.60 -14.34 -4.16
C ALA A 177 5.87 -12.88 -4.56
N THR A 178 5.13 -11.93 -3.98
CA THR A 178 5.32 -10.50 -4.19
C THR A 178 6.73 -10.07 -3.80
N ILE A 179 7.17 -10.36 -2.58
CA ILE A 179 8.54 -10.06 -2.11
C ILE A 179 9.57 -10.68 -3.05
N GLY A 180 9.36 -11.96 -3.43
CA GLY A 180 10.23 -12.68 -4.36
C GLY A 180 10.36 -11.97 -5.70
N SER A 181 9.27 -11.44 -6.24
CA SER A 181 9.26 -10.72 -7.51
C SER A 181 10.09 -9.43 -7.46
N PHE A 182 10.05 -8.69 -6.36
CA PHE A 182 10.93 -7.54 -6.16
C PHE A 182 12.40 -7.93 -6.10
N GLY A 183 12.74 -9.04 -5.43
CA GLY A 183 14.12 -9.52 -5.34
C GLY A 183 14.74 -9.97 -6.65
N ILE A 184 13.93 -10.26 -7.67
CA ILE A 184 14.38 -10.54 -9.04
C ILE A 184 14.12 -9.36 -10.00
N ASN A 185 13.88 -8.15 -9.49
CA ASN A 185 13.59 -6.93 -10.25
C ASN A 185 12.38 -7.07 -11.20
N LYS A 186 11.36 -7.81 -10.78
CA LYS A 186 10.13 -8.08 -11.53
C LYS A 186 8.89 -7.88 -10.66
N GLY A 187 8.89 -6.87 -9.79
CA GLY A 187 7.75 -6.57 -8.94
C GLY A 187 6.45 -6.51 -9.74
N PHE A 188 5.55 -7.47 -9.52
CA PHE A 188 4.32 -7.58 -10.31
C PHE A 188 3.06 -7.23 -9.53
N MET A 189 3.17 -7.15 -8.20
CA MET A 189 2.04 -6.91 -7.32
C MET A 189 2.45 -6.10 -6.08
N CYS A 190 1.53 -5.35 -5.52
CA CYS A 190 1.60 -4.71 -4.21
C CYS A 190 0.21 -4.71 -3.58
N ASN A 191 0.05 -4.09 -2.43
CA ASN A 191 -1.24 -3.94 -1.77
C ASN A 191 -1.47 -2.46 -1.43
N GLY A 192 -2.56 -1.90 -1.95
CA GLY A 192 -2.94 -0.51 -1.75
C GLY A 192 -3.16 -0.10 -0.30
N ALA A 193 -3.41 -1.08 0.60
CA ALA A 193 -3.54 -0.82 2.03
C ALA A 193 -2.20 -0.55 2.75
N ASN A 194 -1.05 -0.77 2.08
CA ASN A 194 0.28 -0.45 2.58
C ASN A 194 1.21 -0.06 1.43
N PHE A 195 0.90 1.06 0.80
CA PHE A 195 1.60 1.54 -0.38
C PHE A 195 1.93 3.02 -0.23
N ALA A 196 3.19 3.38 -0.45
CA ALA A 196 3.65 4.75 -0.35
C ALA A 196 4.39 5.18 -1.62
N TYR A 197 4.21 6.42 -2.03
CA TYR A 197 4.87 7.00 -3.19
C TYR A 197 4.92 8.52 -3.09
N THR A 198 5.86 9.14 -3.82
CA THR A 198 5.92 10.59 -3.87
C THR A 198 4.85 11.15 -4.81
N LYS A 199 4.30 12.30 -4.44
CA LYS A 199 3.35 13.06 -5.27
C LYS A 199 3.97 13.40 -6.64
N SER A 200 5.25 13.77 -6.63
CA SER A 200 6.03 14.02 -7.85
C SER A 200 6.12 12.80 -8.76
N LEU A 201 6.36 11.59 -8.20
CA LEU A 201 6.39 10.36 -9.00
C LEU A 201 5.01 10.06 -9.59
N PHE A 202 3.94 10.19 -8.80
CA PHE A 202 2.58 9.98 -9.30
C PHE A 202 2.27 10.89 -10.49
N GLN A 203 2.68 12.16 -10.43
CA GLN A 203 2.51 13.12 -11.53
C GLN A 203 3.35 12.76 -12.75
N LYS A 204 4.64 12.39 -12.57
CA LYS A 204 5.52 11.93 -13.66
C LYS A 204 4.96 10.71 -14.41
N LEU A 205 4.29 9.82 -13.69
CA LEU A 205 3.66 8.63 -14.25
C LEU A 205 2.30 8.92 -14.89
N ASN A 206 1.85 10.18 -14.88
CA ASN A 206 0.50 10.56 -15.32
C ASN A 206 -0.60 9.79 -14.56
N GLY A 207 -0.39 9.54 -13.28
CA GLY A 207 -1.33 8.88 -12.38
C GLY A 207 -1.91 7.58 -12.95
N PHE A 208 -3.24 7.47 -12.93
CA PHE A 208 -3.96 6.29 -13.43
C PHE A 208 -4.38 6.38 -14.90
N ALA A 209 -3.88 7.36 -15.67
CA ALA A 209 -4.17 7.45 -17.11
C ALA A 209 -3.87 6.10 -17.81
N ASP A 210 -4.66 5.77 -18.83
CA ASP A 210 -4.65 4.51 -19.57
C ASP A 210 -5.19 3.28 -18.82
N ASN A 211 -5.46 3.39 -17.50
CA ASN A 211 -6.03 2.32 -16.67
C ASN A 211 -7.32 2.74 -15.95
N ASP A 212 -7.86 3.90 -16.26
CA ASP A 212 -9.07 4.50 -15.71
C ASP A 212 -10.35 3.71 -16.01
N LYS A 213 -10.35 2.89 -17.09
CA LYS A 213 -11.46 2.02 -17.48
C LYS A 213 -11.54 0.70 -16.71
N ILE A 214 -10.49 0.35 -15.96
CA ILE A 214 -10.41 -0.90 -15.19
C ILE A 214 -10.73 -0.57 -13.73
N ALA A 215 -11.79 -1.17 -13.19
CA ALA A 215 -12.32 -0.83 -11.87
C ALA A 215 -11.36 -1.13 -10.69
N SER A 216 -10.44 -2.08 -10.83
CA SER A 216 -9.48 -2.51 -9.79
C SER A 216 -8.03 -2.22 -10.18
N GLY A 217 -7.08 -2.53 -9.30
CA GLY A 217 -5.64 -2.50 -9.57
C GLY A 217 -5.06 -1.09 -9.60
N ASP A 218 -5.58 -0.19 -8.80
CA ASP A 218 -5.01 1.15 -8.59
C ASP A 218 -3.54 1.10 -8.17
N ASP A 219 -3.21 0.20 -7.25
CA ASP A 219 -1.88 -0.05 -6.74
C ASP A 219 -0.98 -0.75 -7.76
N VAL A 220 -1.45 -1.87 -8.35
CA VAL A 220 -0.67 -2.72 -9.26
C VAL A 220 -0.31 -1.97 -10.54
N PHE A 221 -1.26 -1.23 -11.16
CA PHE A 221 -0.98 -0.49 -12.38
C PHE A 221 -0.02 0.67 -12.16
N LEU A 222 -0.14 1.37 -11.02
CA LEU A 222 0.79 2.44 -10.67
C LEU A 222 2.19 1.87 -10.41
N LEU A 223 2.28 0.75 -9.69
CA LEU A 223 3.53 0.02 -9.47
C LEU A 223 4.19 -0.39 -10.79
N GLN A 224 3.43 -0.97 -11.72
CA GLN A 224 3.96 -1.43 -13.00
C GLN A 224 4.48 -0.27 -13.86
N LYS A 225 3.78 0.87 -13.90
CA LYS A 225 4.27 2.10 -14.54
C LYS A 225 5.58 2.57 -13.91
N ALA A 226 5.66 2.58 -12.58
CA ALA A 226 6.85 3.00 -11.86
C ALA A 226 8.04 2.09 -12.11
N ILE A 227 7.86 0.76 -12.06
CA ILE A 227 8.93 -0.22 -12.36
C ILE A 227 9.41 -0.11 -13.80
N ALA A 228 8.51 0.15 -14.75
CA ALA A 228 8.87 0.27 -16.16
C ALA A 228 9.74 1.51 -16.45
N GLN A 229 9.56 2.61 -15.72
CA GLN A 229 10.23 3.88 -15.98
C GLN A 229 11.35 4.20 -14.96
N TYR A 230 11.19 3.79 -13.70
CA TYR A 230 12.07 4.14 -12.57
C TYR A 230 12.31 2.94 -11.64
N PRO A 231 12.78 1.78 -12.16
CA PRO A 231 12.89 0.54 -11.37
C PRO A 231 13.77 0.69 -10.12
N GLU A 232 14.80 1.55 -10.19
CA GLU A 232 15.72 1.82 -9.09
C GLU A 232 15.12 2.66 -7.95
N LYS A 233 13.94 3.27 -8.19
CA LYS A 233 13.21 4.08 -7.21
C LYS A 233 12.10 3.31 -6.50
N VAL A 234 11.83 2.07 -6.92
CA VAL A 234 10.72 1.26 -6.44
C VAL A 234 11.23 0.13 -5.57
N HIS A 235 10.86 0.13 -4.29
CA HIS A 235 11.36 -0.83 -3.33
C HIS A 235 10.23 -1.55 -2.58
N TYR A 236 10.54 -2.75 -2.10
CA TYR A 236 9.68 -3.46 -1.15
C TYR A 236 10.26 -3.32 0.26
N LEU A 237 9.47 -2.78 1.17
CA LEU A 237 9.83 -2.67 2.58
C LEU A 237 9.46 -3.97 3.32
N LYS A 238 10.42 -4.90 3.39
CA LYS A 238 10.30 -6.13 4.15
C LYS A 238 10.76 -5.86 5.59
N SER A 239 9.86 -5.49 6.48
CA SER A 239 10.13 -5.24 7.90
C SER A 239 9.62 -6.38 8.79
N LYS A 240 10.16 -6.47 10.03
CA LYS A 240 9.65 -7.34 11.09
C LYS A 240 8.52 -6.64 11.84
#